data_1ee2d6054308656a3dcc8409333f9fb7
#
_entry.id   1ee2d6054308656a3dcc8409333f9fb7
#
_cell.length_a   1.000
_cell.length_b   1.000
_cell.length_c   1.000
_cell.angle_alpha   90.00
_cell.angle_beta   90.00
_cell.angle_gamma   90.00
#
_symmetry.space_group_name_H-M   'P 1'
#
loop_
_entity.id
_entity.type
_entity.pdbx_description
1 polymer ?
#
loop_
_entity_poly.entity_id
_entity_poly.type
_entity_poly.pdbx_seq_one_letter_code
_entity_poly.pdbx_strand_id
1 'polypeptide(L)'
;MKNYEKILELKVFNLQDVCELTDNINTAKSLIRALLSLNYIKRVKHNLYAVCNIEFKSVIADQYMIASKIKDDSYISYHSAFDYYGVKNQMFYTVYVSSKKRFADFDFDGYDYSFVNSKYDFGIVQNGKVRVTDKERTIIDCINKTELAGGDEELFLCLELIGKLDGKKILKYLKHYNSQKLYAKVGFMLELLNDGFGVDEKVIEECRKRINGRTYYFDNETKKNKNKYISKWNLVVPEIFLTRGRTLHW
;
A
#
# COMPACT_ATOMS: atom_id res chain seq x y z
N MET A 1 2.37 28.61 24.20
CA MET A 1 2.61 27.21 24.58
C MET A 1 1.41 26.28 24.26
N LYS A 2 0.18 26.65 24.68
CA LYS A 2 -1.01 25.79 24.48
C LYS A 2 -1.29 25.30 23.04
N ASN A 3 -1.04 26.13 22.01
CA ASN A 3 -1.22 25.75 20.61
C ASN A 3 -0.09 24.86 20.07
N TYR A 4 1.11 24.93 20.63
CA TYR A 4 2.23 24.08 20.25
C TYR A 4 2.02 22.62 20.71
N GLU A 5 1.51 22.40 21.90
CA GLU A 5 1.18 21.06 22.39
C GLU A 5 0.17 20.36 21.48
N LYS A 6 -0.87 21.08 21.04
CA LYS A 6 -1.83 20.55 20.05
C LYS A 6 -1.19 20.23 18.70
N ILE A 7 -0.23 21.05 18.24
CA ILE A 7 0.52 20.77 17.01
C ILE A 7 1.40 19.52 17.15
N LEU A 8 2.02 19.32 18.32
CA LEU A 8 2.78 18.09 18.62
C LEU A 8 1.93 16.82 18.46
N GLU A 9 0.68 16.88 18.92
CA GLU A 9 -0.26 15.77 18.79
C GLU A 9 -0.63 15.46 17.33
N LEU A 10 -0.63 16.48 16.46
CA LEU A 10 -0.92 16.28 15.03
C LEU A 10 0.17 15.46 14.33
N LYS A 11 1.44 15.62 14.72
CA LYS A 11 2.65 15.04 14.12
C LYS A 11 2.87 15.46 12.67
N VAL A 12 1.84 15.37 11.81
CA VAL A 12 1.83 15.86 10.41
C VAL A 12 0.57 16.70 10.22
N PHE A 13 0.73 17.88 9.63
CA PHE A 13 -0.37 18.86 9.51
C PHE A 13 -0.20 19.79 8.30
N ASN A 14 -1.29 20.42 7.91
CA ASN A 14 -1.32 21.49 6.93
C ASN A 14 -1.77 22.84 7.54
N LEU A 15 -1.84 23.90 6.74
CA LEU A 15 -2.26 25.21 7.22
C LEU A 15 -3.70 25.20 7.78
N GLN A 16 -4.60 24.40 7.19
CA GLN A 16 -5.98 24.32 7.64
C GLN A 16 -6.08 23.75 9.06
N ASP A 17 -5.31 22.69 9.36
CA ASP A 17 -5.27 22.09 10.70
C ASP A 17 -4.84 23.14 11.76
N VAL A 18 -3.88 24.02 11.42
CA VAL A 18 -3.44 25.10 12.34
C VAL A 18 -4.45 26.24 12.41
N CYS A 19 -5.15 26.56 11.31
CA CYS A 19 -6.24 27.52 11.33
C CYS A 19 -7.34 27.11 12.31
N GLU A 20 -7.70 25.82 12.35
CA GLU A 20 -8.70 25.27 13.27
C GLU A 20 -8.27 25.39 14.75
N LEU A 21 -6.95 25.40 15.00
CA LEU A 21 -6.41 25.58 16.34
C LEU A 21 -6.30 27.05 16.78
N THR A 22 -6.22 27.98 15.82
CA THR A 22 -5.94 29.41 16.08
C THR A 22 -7.09 30.32 15.74
N ASP A 23 -8.15 29.81 15.11
CA ASP A 23 -9.32 30.52 14.60
C ASP A 23 -8.98 31.69 13.67
N ASN A 24 -7.71 31.81 13.21
CA ASN A 24 -7.25 32.90 12.37
C ASN A 24 -6.12 32.50 11.44
N ILE A 25 -6.29 32.70 10.14
CA ILE A 25 -5.33 32.30 9.11
C ILE A 25 -3.98 33.05 9.21
N ASN A 26 -3.99 34.32 9.59
CA ASN A 26 -2.75 35.10 9.72
C ASN A 26 -1.94 34.66 10.95
N THR A 27 -2.64 34.35 12.04
CA THR A 27 -2.03 33.78 13.25
C THR A 27 -1.46 32.38 12.94
N ALA A 28 -2.19 31.53 12.21
CA ALA A 28 -1.71 30.22 11.79
C ALA A 28 -0.44 30.32 10.93
N LYS A 29 -0.43 31.20 9.93
CA LYS A 29 0.76 31.44 9.08
C LYS A 29 1.95 31.95 9.87
N SER A 30 1.74 32.88 10.81
CA SER A 30 2.80 33.42 11.67
C SER A 30 3.35 32.34 12.59
N LEU A 31 2.50 31.52 13.18
CA LEU A 31 2.91 30.38 14.02
C LEU A 31 3.75 29.37 13.24
N ILE A 32 3.30 28.96 12.04
CA ILE A 32 4.05 28.05 11.17
C ILE A 32 5.43 28.63 10.83
N ARG A 33 5.54 29.94 10.50
CA ARG A 33 6.83 30.59 10.23
C ARG A 33 7.75 30.56 11.44
N ALA A 34 7.24 30.87 12.62
CA ALA A 34 8.01 30.82 13.87
C ALA A 34 8.50 29.39 14.18
N LEU A 35 7.65 28.38 14.02
CA LEU A 35 8.04 26.98 14.25
C LEU A 35 9.08 26.49 13.24
N LEU A 36 8.99 26.91 11.98
CA LEU A 36 10.01 26.62 10.96
C LEU A 36 11.35 27.27 11.31
N SER A 37 11.38 28.55 11.72
CA SER A 37 12.61 29.25 12.08
C SER A 37 13.31 28.66 13.31
N LEU A 38 12.56 28.03 14.20
CA LEU A 38 13.06 27.32 15.39
C LEU A 38 13.43 25.87 15.12
N ASN A 39 13.22 25.37 13.89
CA ASN A 39 13.38 23.95 13.53
C ASN A 39 12.55 22.99 14.40
N TYR A 40 11.37 23.43 14.85
CA TYR A 40 10.41 22.60 15.57
C TYR A 40 9.49 21.82 14.62
N ILE A 41 9.44 22.27 13.38
CA ILE A 41 8.77 21.58 12.27
C ILE A 41 9.66 21.64 11.02
N LYS A 42 9.50 20.65 10.13
CA LYS A 42 10.06 20.65 8.78
C LYS A 42 8.95 20.74 7.75
N ARG A 43 9.24 21.40 6.63
CA ARG A 43 8.31 21.40 5.49
C ARG A 43 8.50 20.11 4.69
N VAL A 44 7.47 19.27 4.66
CA VAL A 44 7.44 18.04 3.84
C VAL A 44 7.29 18.40 2.37
N LYS A 45 6.32 19.25 2.06
CA LYS A 45 6.06 19.83 0.72
C LYS A 45 5.22 21.09 0.87
N HIS A 46 4.77 21.67 -0.25
CA HIS A 46 3.87 22.82 -0.19
C HIS A 46 2.64 22.51 0.66
N ASN A 47 2.41 23.36 1.68
CA ASN A 47 1.29 23.24 2.62
C ASN A 47 1.20 21.91 3.39
N LEU A 48 2.33 21.22 3.62
CA LEU A 48 2.40 20.03 4.47
C LEU A 48 3.66 20.11 5.34
N TYR A 49 3.50 19.90 6.63
CA TYR A 49 4.55 20.06 7.63
C TYR A 49 4.57 18.85 8.56
N ALA A 50 5.78 18.49 9.02
CA ALA A 50 5.98 17.45 10.02
C ALA A 50 6.65 18.05 11.27
N VAL A 51 6.21 17.61 12.44
CA VAL A 51 6.76 18.01 13.73
C VAL A 51 8.10 17.32 13.94
N CYS A 52 9.06 18.07 14.50
CA CYS A 52 10.38 17.57 14.88
C CYS A 52 10.50 17.40 16.41
N ASN A 53 11.28 16.43 16.81
CA ASN A 53 11.79 16.36 18.16
C ASN A 53 12.64 17.60 18.46
N ILE A 54 12.43 18.25 19.62
CA ILE A 54 13.11 19.51 19.96
C ILE A 54 14.62 19.30 20.14
N GLU A 55 15.01 18.19 20.72
CA GLU A 55 16.40 17.86 21.03
C GLU A 55 17.18 17.42 19.79
N PHE A 56 16.66 16.42 19.07
CA PHE A 56 17.37 15.79 17.94
C PHE A 56 17.06 16.43 16.58
N LYS A 57 16.08 17.34 16.51
CA LYS A 57 15.61 17.97 15.25
C LYS A 57 15.21 16.95 14.15
N SER A 58 14.96 15.70 14.55
CA SER A 58 14.45 14.65 13.68
C SER A 58 12.93 14.70 13.60
N VAL A 59 12.37 14.26 12.49
CA VAL A 59 10.92 14.16 12.30
C VAL A 59 10.35 13.08 13.23
N ILE A 60 9.23 13.38 13.90
CA ILE A 60 8.57 12.44 14.83
C ILE A 60 7.64 11.48 14.08
N ALA A 61 7.04 11.96 12.98
CA ALA A 61 6.12 11.14 12.18
C ALA A 61 6.91 10.12 11.35
N ASP A 62 6.40 8.90 11.28
CA ASP A 62 6.89 7.92 10.33
C ASP A 62 6.42 8.23 8.89
N GLN A 63 7.00 7.53 7.92
CA GLN A 63 6.69 7.68 6.50
C GLN A 63 5.20 7.43 6.19
N TYR A 64 4.52 6.59 6.97
CA TYR A 64 3.13 6.22 6.76
C TYR A 64 2.16 7.32 7.20
N MET A 65 2.45 7.99 8.31
CA MET A 65 1.68 9.16 8.76
C MET A 65 1.80 10.30 7.74
N ILE A 66 3.02 10.54 7.23
CA ILE A 66 3.26 11.54 6.19
C ILE A 66 2.47 11.20 4.93
N ALA A 67 2.58 9.96 4.42
CA ALA A 67 1.87 9.48 3.25
C ALA A 67 0.35 9.68 3.36
N SER A 68 -0.22 9.37 4.53
CA SER A 68 -1.65 9.45 4.79
C SER A 68 -2.19 10.89 4.83
N LYS A 69 -1.33 11.90 5.00
CA LYS A 69 -1.71 13.32 5.10
C LYS A 69 -1.41 14.13 3.83
N ILE A 70 -0.81 13.53 2.78
CA ILE A 70 -0.46 14.23 1.52
C ILE A 70 -1.69 14.85 0.86
N LYS A 71 -2.79 14.10 0.82
CA LYS A 71 -4.14 14.52 0.38
C LYS A 71 -5.17 13.98 1.36
N ASP A 72 -6.35 14.56 1.38
CA ASP A 72 -7.45 14.13 2.27
C ASP A 72 -7.88 12.68 2.04
N ASP A 73 -7.70 12.19 0.80
CA ASP A 73 -8.02 10.82 0.38
C ASP A 73 -6.81 9.91 0.22
N SER A 74 -5.59 10.36 0.59
CA SER A 74 -4.37 9.57 0.49
C SER A 74 -4.38 8.37 1.42
N TYR A 75 -3.83 7.27 0.93
CA TYR A 75 -3.59 6.05 1.71
C TYR A 75 -2.40 5.26 1.15
N ILE A 76 -1.79 4.46 2.01
CA ILE A 76 -0.67 3.58 1.68
C ILE A 76 -1.19 2.35 0.95
N SER A 77 -0.47 1.91 -0.07
CA SER A 77 -0.86 0.80 -0.93
C SER A 77 0.34 0.03 -1.47
N TYR A 78 0.09 -1.09 -2.14
CA TYR A 78 1.10 -1.94 -2.77
C TYR A 78 2.20 -2.39 -1.79
N HIS A 79 3.48 -2.39 -2.21
CA HIS A 79 4.59 -2.83 -1.36
C HIS A 79 4.65 -2.06 -0.03
N SER A 80 4.33 -0.76 -0.03
CA SER A 80 4.33 0.02 1.21
C SER A 80 3.26 -0.42 2.22
N ALA A 81 2.17 -1.05 1.75
CA ALA A 81 1.21 -1.69 2.65
C ALA A 81 1.76 -3.03 3.19
N PHE A 82 2.51 -3.81 2.42
CA PHE A 82 3.23 -4.97 2.93
C PHE A 82 4.25 -4.56 4.00
N ASP A 83 5.00 -3.49 3.75
CA ASP A 83 5.93 -2.93 4.74
C ASP A 83 5.21 -2.49 6.02
N TYR A 84 4.08 -1.79 5.90
CA TYR A 84 3.25 -1.39 7.04
C TYR A 84 2.75 -2.59 7.87
N TYR A 85 2.40 -3.70 7.23
CA TYR A 85 2.01 -4.94 7.91
C TYR A 85 3.20 -5.79 8.41
N GLY A 86 4.43 -5.35 8.18
CA GLY A 86 5.64 -6.05 8.62
C GLY A 86 5.92 -7.34 7.86
N VAL A 87 5.40 -7.49 6.64
CA VAL A 87 5.54 -8.70 5.82
C VAL A 87 6.46 -8.51 4.61
N LYS A 88 7.18 -7.37 4.52
CA LYS A 88 8.20 -7.17 3.49
C LYS A 88 9.39 -8.11 3.71
N ASN A 89 10.02 -8.53 2.62
CA ASN A 89 11.28 -9.25 2.65
C ASN A 89 12.45 -8.33 2.29
N GLN A 90 12.26 -7.40 1.34
CA GLN A 90 13.25 -6.41 0.95
C GLN A 90 12.89 -5.02 1.47
N MET A 91 13.92 -4.19 1.72
CA MET A 91 13.73 -2.81 2.13
C MET A 91 13.66 -1.92 0.89
N PHE A 92 12.56 -1.17 0.76
CA PHE A 92 12.38 -0.15 -0.25
C PHE A 92 12.20 1.21 0.42
N TYR A 93 12.82 2.23 -0.16
CA TYR A 93 12.66 3.62 0.30
C TYR A 93 11.50 4.34 -0.41
N THR A 94 10.89 3.69 -1.40
CA THR A 94 9.71 4.22 -2.09
C THR A 94 8.44 3.92 -1.30
N VAL A 95 7.69 4.98 -0.98
CA VAL A 95 6.36 4.90 -0.34
C VAL A 95 5.28 5.12 -1.40
N TYR A 96 4.58 4.06 -1.79
CA TYR A 96 3.47 4.14 -2.73
C TYR A 96 2.22 4.69 -2.07
N VAL A 97 1.79 5.85 -2.54
CA VAL A 97 0.65 6.59 -1.98
C VAL A 97 -0.47 6.70 -3.01
N SER A 98 -1.55 6.00 -2.74
CA SER A 98 -2.75 6.05 -3.58
C SER A 98 -3.66 7.21 -3.20
N SER A 99 -4.16 7.92 -4.22
CA SER A 99 -5.13 9.01 -4.07
C SER A 99 -5.88 9.22 -5.40
N LYS A 100 -7.10 9.74 -5.34
CA LYS A 100 -7.84 10.23 -6.52
C LYS A 100 -7.32 11.61 -6.97
N LYS A 101 -6.74 12.37 -6.02
CA LYS A 101 -6.19 13.71 -6.25
C LYS A 101 -4.69 13.61 -6.54
N ARG A 102 -4.29 13.89 -7.78
CA ARG A 102 -2.88 13.83 -8.19
C ARG A 102 -1.99 14.76 -7.36
N PHE A 103 -0.79 14.29 -7.07
CA PHE A 103 0.33 15.08 -6.58
C PHE A 103 1.61 14.69 -7.32
N ALA A 104 2.59 15.58 -7.38
CA ALA A 104 3.91 15.26 -7.91
C ALA A 104 4.68 14.43 -6.88
N ASP A 105 5.41 13.42 -7.36
CA ASP A 105 6.33 12.64 -6.54
C ASP A 105 7.36 13.56 -5.91
N PHE A 106 7.82 13.22 -4.71
CA PHE A 106 8.80 14.02 -3.96
C PHE A 106 9.54 13.14 -2.97
N ASP A 107 10.73 13.58 -2.58
CA ASP A 107 11.52 12.99 -1.49
C ASP A 107 11.37 13.79 -0.20
N PHE A 108 11.38 13.09 0.92
CA PHE A 108 11.42 13.69 2.23
C PHE A 108 11.91 12.68 3.27
N ASP A 109 12.86 13.11 4.11
CA ASP A 109 13.39 12.37 5.27
C ASP A 109 13.87 10.96 4.90
N GLY A 110 14.51 10.79 3.72
CA GLY A 110 15.07 9.54 3.21
C GLY A 110 14.08 8.61 2.51
N TYR A 111 12.86 9.05 2.26
CA TYR A 111 11.84 8.30 1.51
C TYR A 111 11.37 9.05 0.28
N ASP A 112 11.11 8.27 -0.80
CA ASP A 112 10.52 8.75 -2.06
C ASP A 112 9.01 8.48 -2.04
N TYR A 113 8.18 9.52 -2.00
CA TYR A 113 6.72 9.40 -2.02
C TYR A 113 6.22 9.38 -3.44
N SER A 114 5.79 8.21 -3.91
CA SER A 114 5.34 8.00 -5.30
C SER A 114 3.83 7.93 -5.39
N PHE A 115 3.27 8.72 -6.31
CA PHE A 115 1.84 8.80 -6.56
C PHE A 115 1.33 7.60 -7.34
N VAL A 116 0.27 6.98 -6.83
CA VAL A 116 -0.50 5.96 -7.56
C VAL A 116 -1.96 6.42 -7.70
N ASN A 117 -2.45 6.49 -8.94
CA ASN A 117 -3.84 6.87 -9.18
C ASN A 117 -4.80 5.79 -8.65
N SER A 118 -5.63 6.17 -7.69
CA SER A 118 -6.66 5.29 -7.13
C SER A 118 -7.97 5.40 -7.91
N LYS A 119 -8.49 4.26 -8.34
CA LYS A 119 -9.83 4.16 -8.94
C LYS A 119 -10.91 3.75 -7.93
N TYR A 120 -10.50 3.23 -6.78
CA TYR A 120 -11.37 2.55 -5.81
C TYR A 120 -11.19 3.11 -4.41
N ASP A 121 -12.25 3.09 -3.62
CA ASP A 121 -12.33 3.57 -2.23
C ASP A 121 -12.75 2.49 -1.22
N PHE A 122 -12.81 1.23 -1.65
CA PHE A 122 -13.04 0.09 -0.75
C PHE A 122 -11.73 -0.50 -0.19
N GLY A 123 -11.83 -1.25 0.89
CA GLY A 123 -10.68 -1.93 1.50
C GLY A 123 -9.60 -0.98 2.00
N ILE A 124 -9.98 0.23 2.42
CA ILE A 124 -9.09 1.18 3.09
C ILE A 124 -9.45 1.19 4.56
N VAL A 125 -8.47 0.99 5.41
CA VAL A 125 -8.61 1.00 6.88
C VAL A 125 -7.85 2.17 7.48
N GLN A 126 -8.38 2.69 8.58
CA GLN A 126 -7.79 3.76 9.37
C GLN A 126 -7.24 3.18 10.67
N ASN A 127 -5.92 3.27 10.87
CA ASN A 127 -5.24 2.87 12.10
C ASN A 127 -4.55 4.10 12.71
N GLY A 128 -5.19 4.73 13.69
CA GLY A 128 -4.75 6.00 14.23
C GLY A 128 -4.68 7.07 13.15
N LYS A 129 -3.49 7.59 12.85
CA LYS A 129 -3.25 8.60 11.80
C LYS A 129 -2.87 8.02 10.43
N VAL A 130 -2.76 6.70 10.33
CA VAL A 130 -2.37 6.01 9.10
C VAL A 130 -3.59 5.45 8.39
N ARG A 131 -3.69 5.72 7.09
CA ARG A 131 -4.65 5.10 6.17
C ARG A 131 -3.91 4.15 5.25
N VAL A 132 -4.39 2.92 5.16
CA VAL A 132 -3.72 1.85 4.39
C VAL A 132 -4.76 0.90 3.80
N THR A 133 -4.44 0.23 2.70
CA THR A 133 -5.26 -0.89 2.19
C THR A 133 -5.27 -2.04 3.20
N ASP A 134 -6.43 -2.67 3.43
CA ASP A 134 -6.48 -3.91 4.23
C ASP A 134 -5.70 -5.05 3.52
N LYS A 135 -5.45 -6.15 4.22
CA LYS A 135 -4.64 -7.25 3.71
C LYS A 135 -5.19 -7.80 2.39
N GLU A 136 -6.49 -8.01 2.32
CA GLU A 136 -7.15 -8.57 1.13
C GLU A 136 -7.05 -7.63 -0.07
N ARG A 137 -7.22 -6.33 0.14
CA ARG A 137 -7.04 -5.33 -0.91
C ARG A 137 -5.58 -5.24 -1.33
N THR A 138 -4.65 -5.27 -0.36
CA THR A 138 -3.20 -5.18 -0.61
C THR A 138 -2.74 -6.32 -1.52
N ILE A 139 -3.10 -7.57 -1.21
CA ILE A 139 -2.69 -8.72 -2.05
C ILE A 139 -3.26 -8.64 -3.46
N ILE A 140 -4.52 -8.23 -3.61
CA ILE A 140 -5.15 -8.09 -4.92
C ILE A 140 -4.45 -7.01 -5.75
N ASP A 141 -4.17 -5.84 -5.16
CA ASP A 141 -3.47 -4.76 -5.84
C ASP A 141 -2.05 -5.17 -6.25
N CYS A 142 -1.28 -5.83 -5.36
CA CYS A 142 0.07 -6.31 -5.61
C CYS A 142 0.12 -7.42 -6.67
N ILE A 143 -0.80 -8.39 -6.63
CA ILE A 143 -0.94 -9.42 -7.66
C ILE A 143 -1.34 -8.80 -9.01
N ASN A 144 -2.12 -7.73 -9.01
CA ASN A 144 -2.51 -7.03 -10.23
C ASN A 144 -1.34 -6.29 -10.88
N LYS A 145 -0.50 -5.64 -10.06
CA LYS A 145 0.65 -4.82 -10.49
C LYS A 145 1.92 -5.22 -9.72
N THR A 146 2.55 -6.29 -10.18
CA THR A 146 3.75 -6.87 -9.54
C THR A 146 4.94 -5.90 -9.50
N GLU A 147 5.01 -5.00 -10.48
CA GLU A 147 6.02 -3.94 -10.52
C GLU A 147 5.95 -2.97 -9.32
N LEU A 148 4.77 -2.79 -8.74
CA LEU A 148 4.58 -1.97 -7.52
C LEU A 148 4.69 -2.80 -6.23
N ALA A 149 4.86 -4.11 -6.36
CA ALA A 149 5.06 -5.04 -5.24
C ALA A 149 6.53 -5.45 -5.04
N GLY A 150 7.46 -4.85 -5.80
CA GLY A 150 8.88 -5.22 -5.76
C GLY A 150 9.26 -6.36 -6.72
N GLY A 151 8.36 -6.72 -7.64
CA GLY A 151 8.55 -7.84 -8.58
C GLY A 151 8.03 -9.17 -8.06
N ASP A 152 8.18 -10.23 -8.87
CA ASP A 152 7.58 -11.54 -8.62
C ASP A 152 8.11 -12.21 -7.35
N GLU A 153 9.41 -12.12 -7.12
CA GLU A 153 10.06 -12.76 -5.96
C GLU A 153 9.63 -12.13 -4.65
N GLU A 154 9.67 -10.81 -4.56
CA GLU A 154 9.25 -10.05 -3.38
C GLU A 154 7.75 -10.23 -3.13
N LEU A 155 6.93 -10.16 -4.19
CA LEU A 155 5.50 -10.43 -4.09
C LEU A 155 5.24 -11.79 -3.45
N PHE A 156 5.91 -12.85 -3.93
CA PHE A 156 5.71 -14.21 -3.44
C PHE A 156 6.03 -14.30 -1.94
N LEU A 157 7.19 -13.78 -1.53
CA LEU A 157 7.64 -13.80 -0.13
C LEU A 157 6.70 -12.99 0.79
N CYS A 158 6.25 -11.82 0.34
CA CYS A 158 5.26 -11.03 1.09
C CYS A 158 3.93 -11.78 1.26
N LEU A 159 3.49 -12.51 0.21
CA LEU A 159 2.26 -13.30 0.27
C LEU A 159 2.38 -14.49 1.23
N GLU A 160 3.53 -15.15 1.32
CA GLU A 160 3.79 -16.21 2.31
C GLU A 160 3.68 -15.69 3.76
N LEU A 161 4.10 -14.45 4.00
CA LEU A 161 4.16 -13.85 5.34
C LEU A 161 2.84 -13.19 5.78
N ILE A 162 1.92 -12.86 4.87
CA ILE A 162 0.72 -12.03 5.17
C ILE A 162 -0.25 -12.71 6.15
N GLY A 163 -0.22 -14.03 6.21
CA GLY A 163 -1.07 -14.85 7.07
C GLY A 163 -2.52 -14.98 6.57
N LYS A 164 -3.43 -15.28 7.49
CA LYS A 164 -4.84 -15.59 7.16
C LYS A 164 -5.57 -14.43 6.49
N LEU A 165 -6.45 -14.77 5.55
CA LEU A 165 -7.23 -13.85 4.72
C LEU A 165 -8.73 -14.14 4.80
N ASP A 166 -9.54 -13.09 4.63
CA ASP A 166 -10.99 -13.22 4.49
C ASP A 166 -11.38 -13.44 3.00
N GLY A 167 -11.67 -14.70 2.67
CA GLY A 167 -12.07 -15.07 1.30
C GLY A 167 -13.33 -14.36 0.81
N LYS A 168 -14.27 -13.99 1.70
CA LYS A 168 -15.47 -13.23 1.31
C LYS A 168 -15.11 -11.82 0.87
N LYS A 169 -14.19 -11.16 1.58
CA LYS A 169 -13.67 -9.85 1.18
C LYS A 169 -12.94 -9.93 -0.16
N ILE A 170 -12.11 -10.96 -0.37
CA ILE A 170 -11.40 -11.19 -1.64
C ILE A 170 -12.39 -11.24 -2.80
N LEU A 171 -13.43 -12.09 -2.73
CA LEU A 171 -14.44 -12.19 -3.79
C LEU A 171 -15.20 -10.88 -4.01
N LYS A 172 -15.54 -10.18 -2.91
CA LYS A 172 -16.18 -8.87 -2.97
C LYS A 172 -15.32 -7.86 -3.73
N TYR A 173 -14.03 -7.80 -3.42
CA TYR A 173 -13.10 -6.86 -4.06
C TYR A 173 -12.87 -7.21 -5.52
N LEU A 174 -12.58 -8.48 -5.85
CA LEU A 174 -12.42 -8.94 -7.22
C LEU A 174 -13.61 -8.59 -8.11
N LYS A 175 -14.84 -8.64 -7.58
CA LYS A 175 -16.04 -8.21 -8.30
C LYS A 175 -15.98 -6.75 -8.73
N HIS A 176 -15.42 -5.86 -7.90
CA HIS A 176 -15.25 -4.45 -8.24
C HIS A 176 -14.17 -4.23 -9.31
N TYR A 177 -13.10 -5.04 -9.32
CA TYR A 177 -12.09 -4.98 -10.41
C TYR A 177 -12.64 -5.48 -11.74
N ASN A 178 -13.60 -6.38 -11.72
CA ASN A 178 -14.27 -6.97 -12.89
C ASN A 178 -13.28 -7.43 -13.98
N SER A 179 -12.24 -8.14 -13.61
CA SER A 179 -11.17 -8.60 -14.49
C SER A 179 -10.97 -10.11 -14.39
N GLN A 180 -11.28 -10.85 -15.46
CA GLN A 180 -11.09 -12.30 -15.53
C GLN A 180 -9.61 -12.68 -15.34
N LYS A 181 -8.69 -11.90 -15.93
CA LYS A 181 -7.25 -12.07 -15.71
C LYS A 181 -6.90 -11.99 -14.22
N LEU A 182 -7.49 -11.03 -13.49
CA LEU A 182 -7.22 -10.87 -12.08
C LEU A 182 -7.82 -11.99 -11.23
N TYR A 183 -8.99 -12.50 -11.60
CA TYR A 183 -9.55 -13.72 -10.99
C TYR A 183 -8.62 -14.92 -11.19
N ALA A 184 -8.04 -15.10 -12.40
CA ALA A 184 -7.08 -16.17 -12.66
C ALA A 184 -5.81 -16.04 -11.82
N LYS A 185 -5.21 -14.84 -11.76
CA LYS A 185 -4.00 -14.55 -10.99
C LYS A 185 -4.22 -14.77 -9.48
N VAL A 186 -5.27 -14.15 -8.93
CA VAL A 186 -5.57 -14.25 -7.50
C VAL A 186 -5.97 -15.67 -7.12
N GLY A 187 -6.85 -16.32 -7.90
CA GLY A 187 -7.25 -17.70 -7.65
C GLY A 187 -6.08 -18.67 -7.66
N PHE A 188 -5.15 -18.52 -8.60
CA PHE A 188 -3.91 -19.29 -8.65
C PHE A 188 -3.06 -19.10 -7.39
N MET A 189 -2.84 -17.85 -6.94
CA MET A 189 -2.05 -17.57 -5.73
C MET A 189 -2.74 -18.07 -4.46
N LEU A 190 -4.08 -17.95 -4.39
CA LEU A 190 -4.86 -18.51 -3.28
C LEU A 190 -4.72 -20.03 -3.21
N GLU A 191 -4.78 -20.73 -4.34
CA GLU A 191 -4.60 -22.19 -4.38
C GLU A 191 -3.16 -22.58 -4.00
N LEU A 192 -2.16 -21.87 -4.51
CA LEU A 192 -0.74 -22.15 -4.29
C LEU A 192 -0.31 -21.98 -2.82
N LEU A 193 -0.85 -20.98 -2.13
CA LEU A 193 -0.45 -20.58 -0.78
C LEU A 193 -1.57 -20.77 0.26
N ASN A 194 -2.55 -21.65 -0.02
CA ASN A 194 -3.75 -21.77 0.82
C ASN A 194 -3.47 -22.22 2.27
N ASP A 195 -2.42 -22.99 2.50
CA ASP A 195 -2.03 -23.43 3.85
C ASP A 195 -1.75 -22.23 4.77
N GLY A 196 -1.16 -21.15 4.23
CA GLY A 196 -0.93 -19.89 4.93
C GLY A 196 -2.17 -19.00 5.00
N PHE A 197 -2.94 -18.93 3.92
CA PHE A 197 -4.10 -18.04 3.81
C PHE A 197 -5.34 -18.55 4.54
N GLY A 198 -5.54 -19.87 4.60
CA GLY A 198 -6.68 -20.49 5.25
C GLY A 198 -8.02 -20.11 4.61
N VAL A 199 -8.05 -19.94 3.28
CA VAL A 199 -9.25 -19.56 2.53
C VAL A 199 -10.04 -20.82 2.15
N ASP A 200 -11.39 -20.77 2.30
CA ASP A 200 -12.29 -21.87 1.90
C ASP A 200 -12.12 -22.20 0.41
N GLU A 201 -12.01 -23.49 0.07
CA GLU A 201 -11.91 -24.00 -1.31
C GLU A 201 -13.00 -23.44 -2.22
N LYS A 202 -14.21 -23.20 -1.69
CA LYS A 202 -15.30 -22.56 -2.43
C LYS A 202 -14.95 -21.19 -2.99
N VAL A 203 -14.10 -20.42 -2.29
CA VAL A 203 -13.64 -19.11 -2.76
C VAL A 203 -12.73 -19.27 -3.98
N ILE A 204 -11.83 -20.24 -3.94
CA ILE A 204 -10.93 -20.60 -5.04
C ILE A 204 -11.74 -21.05 -6.25
N GLU A 205 -12.74 -21.91 -6.04
CA GLU A 205 -13.66 -22.37 -7.08
C GLU A 205 -14.47 -21.24 -7.71
N GLU A 206 -14.95 -20.27 -6.90
CA GLU A 206 -15.64 -19.09 -7.43
C GLU A 206 -14.72 -18.22 -8.28
N CYS A 207 -13.44 -18.09 -7.94
CA CYS A 207 -12.46 -17.43 -8.82
C CYS A 207 -12.36 -18.17 -10.16
N ARG A 208 -12.29 -19.50 -10.14
CA ARG A 208 -12.18 -20.34 -11.34
C ARG A 208 -13.38 -20.22 -12.26
N LYS A 209 -14.59 -20.17 -11.72
CA LYS A 209 -15.82 -19.99 -12.52
C LYS A 209 -15.90 -18.65 -13.25
N ARG A 210 -15.11 -17.66 -12.85
CA ARG A 210 -15.09 -16.31 -13.45
C ARG A 210 -14.09 -16.15 -14.60
N ILE A 211 -13.27 -17.17 -14.88
CA ILE A 211 -12.34 -17.14 -16.00
C ILE A 211 -12.97 -17.81 -17.24
N ASN A 212 -12.61 -17.30 -18.41
CA ASN A 212 -12.98 -17.93 -19.69
C ASN A 212 -11.80 -18.72 -20.27
N GLY A 213 -11.99 -19.32 -21.44
CA GLY A 213 -10.99 -20.16 -22.12
C GLY A 213 -9.79 -19.43 -22.71
N ARG A 214 -9.59 -18.14 -22.45
CA ARG A 214 -8.43 -17.37 -22.95
C ARG A 214 -7.22 -17.60 -22.07
N THR A 215 -6.03 -17.65 -22.68
CA THR A 215 -4.76 -17.67 -21.94
C THR A 215 -4.41 -16.28 -21.44
N TYR A 216 -4.10 -16.18 -20.17
CA TYR A 216 -3.60 -14.97 -19.52
C TYR A 216 -2.13 -15.12 -19.17
N TYR A 217 -1.44 -13.99 -19.03
CA TYR A 217 -0.06 -13.91 -18.52
C TYR A 217 -0.07 -13.21 -17.17
N PHE A 218 0.69 -13.72 -16.22
CA PHE A 218 0.73 -13.15 -14.87
C PHE A 218 1.09 -11.67 -14.91
N ASP A 219 2.19 -11.33 -15.61
CA ASP A 219 2.59 -9.96 -15.91
C ASP A 219 3.20 -9.82 -17.32
N ASN A 220 3.80 -8.68 -17.62
CA ASN A 220 4.43 -8.44 -18.91
C ASN A 220 5.82 -9.09 -19.02
N GLU A 221 6.53 -9.26 -17.90
CA GLU A 221 7.85 -9.91 -17.85
C GLU A 221 7.72 -11.43 -18.02
N THR A 222 6.61 -12.02 -17.61
CA THR A 222 6.30 -13.44 -17.82
C THR A 222 6.36 -13.85 -19.30
N LYS A 223 6.19 -12.89 -20.24
CA LYS A 223 6.36 -13.17 -21.68
C LYS A 223 7.80 -13.34 -22.11
N LYS A 224 8.78 -12.84 -21.34
CA LYS A 224 10.20 -12.77 -21.67
C LYS A 224 11.04 -13.79 -20.92
N ASN A 225 10.60 -14.24 -19.73
CA ASN A 225 11.34 -15.10 -18.81
C ASN A 225 10.92 -16.56 -18.89
N LYS A 226 11.61 -17.43 -18.16
CA LYS A 226 11.18 -18.81 -17.92
C LYS A 226 9.82 -18.82 -17.24
N ASN A 227 8.85 -19.50 -17.85
CA ASN A 227 7.48 -19.51 -17.39
C ASN A 227 6.84 -20.89 -17.59
N LYS A 228 5.70 -21.12 -16.94
CA LYS A 228 4.92 -22.36 -17.07
C LYS A 228 3.44 -22.05 -17.22
N TYR A 229 2.80 -22.76 -18.15
CA TYR A 229 1.35 -22.71 -18.33
C TYR A 229 0.63 -23.58 -17.30
N ILE A 230 -0.33 -23.01 -16.61
CA ILE A 230 -1.19 -23.68 -15.63
C ILE A 230 -2.58 -23.80 -16.25
N SER A 231 -2.90 -24.97 -16.77
CA SER A 231 -4.15 -25.22 -17.52
C SER A 231 -5.40 -24.96 -16.68
N LYS A 232 -5.39 -25.33 -15.40
CA LYS A 232 -6.50 -25.10 -14.45
C LYS A 232 -6.93 -23.63 -14.36
N TRP A 233 -5.98 -22.69 -14.57
CA TRP A 233 -6.19 -21.25 -14.46
C TRP A 233 -6.10 -20.51 -15.80
N ASN A 234 -5.85 -21.22 -16.90
CA ASN A 234 -5.53 -20.61 -18.21
C ASN A 234 -4.45 -19.52 -18.08
N LEU A 235 -3.48 -19.72 -17.21
CA LEU A 235 -2.52 -18.70 -16.79
C LEU A 235 -1.08 -19.16 -17.04
N VAL A 236 -0.28 -18.30 -17.67
CA VAL A 236 1.17 -18.45 -17.77
C VAL A 236 1.79 -17.69 -16.58
N VAL A 237 2.53 -18.40 -15.75
CA VAL A 237 3.12 -17.87 -14.50
C VAL A 237 4.64 -17.94 -14.53
N PRO A 238 5.34 -17.07 -13.82
CA PRO A 238 6.78 -17.17 -13.57
C PRO A 238 7.12 -18.52 -12.91
N GLU A 239 8.18 -19.18 -13.38
CA GLU A 239 8.60 -20.50 -12.86
C GLU A 239 8.98 -20.43 -11.36
N ILE A 240 9.43 -19.25 -10.91
CA ILE A 240 9.82 -19.03 -9.51
C ILE A 240 8.67 -19.31 -8.52
N PHE A 241 7.42 -19.05 -8.88
CA PHE A 241 6.28 -19.36 -7.99
C PHE A 241 6.13 -20.87 -7.75
N LEU A 242 6.46 -21.69 -8.73
CA LEU A 242 6.32 -23.14 -8.64
C LEU A 242 7.50 -23.80 -7.94
N THR A 243 8.70 -23.24 -8.08
CA THR A 243 9.90 -23.76 -7.41
C THR A 243 9.87 -23.50 -5.92
N ARG A 244 9.43 -22.30 -5.50
CA ARG A 244 9.27 -21.95 -4.08
C ARG A 244 8.07 -22.64 -3.42
N GLY A 245 6.91 -22.73 -4.10
CA GLY A 245 5.74 -23.43 -3.59
C GLY A 245 5.96 -24.93 -3.32
N ARG A 246 6.96 -25.57 -3.96
CA ARG A 246 7.34 -26.97 -3.69
C ARG A 246 8.23 -27.16 -2.47
N THR A 247 8.95 -26.12 -2.03
CA THR A 247 9.82 -26.18 -0.84
C THR A 247 9.04 -26.15 0.48
N LEU A 248 7.74 -25.83 0.43
CA LEU A 248 6.86 -25.78 1.61
C LEU A 248 6.22 -27.14 1.96
N HIS A 249 6.38 -28.17 1.13
CA HIS A 249 5.77 -29.50 1.31
C HIS A 249 6.79 -30.58 1.73
N TRP A 250 7.86 -30.20 2.49
CA TRP A 250 8.81 -31.15 3.11
C TRP A 250 8.83 -31.00 4.62
#